data_7a541143f7e1425b7bb183f47322fc73
#
_entry.id   7a541143f7e1425b7bb183f47322fc73
#
_cell.length_a   1.000
_cell.length_b   1.000
_cell.length_c   1.000
_cell.angle_alpha   90.00
_cell.angle_beta   90.00
_cell.angle_gamma   90.00
#
_symmetry.space_group_name_H-M   'P 1'
#
loop_
_entity.id
_entity.type
_entity.pdbx_description
1 polymer ?
#
loop_
_entity_poly.entity_id
_entity_poly.type
_entity_poly.pdbx_seq_one_letter_code
_entity_poly.pdbx_strand_id
1 'polypeptide(L)'
;GYTRDITMVPMMHKSDKLLYWKNDMYAAVRIPYGNGSYTMTVMLPNEGISIDEMLKTMENADLTAWRQDAEQCIVDLKLPRFTTEADVTLNNVISELGAANIFNSNADFTNIAKTNMFVSEMFQKAKIEVSEEGTKAAAVTAAIMTMSALPTEEPKHVTFHANRPFVYMITEANTNAIFFMGQYTGKE
;
A
#
# COMPACT_ATOMS: atom_id res chain seq x y z
N GLY A 1 11.66 13.37 26.32
CA GLY A 1 10.97 12.09 26.40
C GLY A 1 9.79 12.09 25.43
N TYR A 2 9.78 11.17 24.47
CA TYR A 2 8.63 11.00 23.59
C TYR A 2 7.53 10.30 24.40
N THR A 3 6.43 11.00 24.68
CA THR A 3 5.21 10.37 25.17
C THR A 3 4.65 9.53 24.02
N ARG A 4 4.66 8.21 24.17
CA ARG A 4 3.91 7.32 23.28
C ARG A 4 2.42 7.47 23.61
N ASP A 5 1.68 8.14 22.76
CA ASP A 5 0.22 8.11 22.83
C ASP A 5 -0.24 6.69 22.43
N ILE A 6 -0.77 5.96 23.39
CA ILE A 6 -1.31 4.62 23.15
C ILE A 6 -2.79 4.77 22.82
N THR A 7 -3.16 4.47 21.60
CA THR A 7 -4.56 4.44 21.16
C THR A 7 -4.99 2.99 20.99
N MET A 8 -6.14 2.62 21.58
CA MET A 8 -6.74 1.31 21.39
C MET A 8 -7.53 1.31 20.08
N VAL A 9 -7.14 0.46 19.14
CA VAL A 9 -7.80 0.31 17.85
C VAL A 9 -8.24 -1.15 17.64
N PRO A 10 -9.37 -1.39 16.95
CA PRO A 10 -9.78 -2.76 16.62
C PRO A 10 -8.77 -3.36 15.64
N MET A 11 -8.19 -4.50 16.01
CA MET A 11 -7.19 -5.20 15.22
C MET A 11 -7.81 -6.42 14.56
N MET A 12 -7.65 -6.55 13.26
CA MET A 12 -7.84 -7.81 12.54
C MET A 12 -6.70 -8.76 12.86
N HIS A 13 -7.00 -10.04 13.03
CA HIS A 13 -6.00 -11.07 13.28
C HIS A 13 -6.21 -12.25 12.33
N LYS A 14 -5.15 -12.64 11.63
CA LYS A 14 -5.17 -13.76 10.70
C LYS A 14 -3.79 -14.42 10.65
N SER A 15 -3.76 -15.75 10.58
CA SER A 15 -2.57 -16.50 10.18
C SER A 15 -2.74 -16.97 8.74
N ASP A 16 -1.85 -16.57 7.85
CA ASP A 16 -1.95 -16.90 6.44
C ASP A 16 -0.57 -17.04 5.78
N LYS A 17 -0.54 -17.73 4.64
CA LYS A 17 0.66 -17.85 3.82
C LYS A 17 0.79 -16.64 2.92
N LEU A 18 1.68 -15.69 3.28
CA LEU A 18 1.88 -14.43 2.62
C LEU A 18 3.33 -14.25 2.16
N LEU A 19 3.56 -13.39 1.18
CA LEU A 19 4.89 -12.90 0.89
C LEU A 19 5.32 -11.93 2.00
N TYR A 20 6.48 -12.22 2.58
CA TYR A 20 7.08 -11.45 3.65
C TYR A 20 8.50 -11.06 3.27
N TRP A 21 8.89 -9.87 3.65
CA TRP A 21 10.24 -9.35 3.49
C TRP A 21 10.62 -8.47 4.66
N LYS A 22 11.92 -8.43 4.98
CA LYS A 22 12.44 -7.61 6.07
C LYS A 22 13.86 -7.19 5.78
N ASN A 23 14.19 -5.94 6.12
CA ASN A 23 15.54 -5.40 6.19
C ASN A 23 15.78 -4.68 7.52
N ASP A 24 16.87 -3.90 7.61
CA ASP A 24 17.24 -3.16 8.81
C ASP A 24 16.29 -1.99 9.11
N MET A 25 15.51 -1.52 8.14
CA MET A 25 14.63 -0.35 8.27
C MET A 25 13.17 -0.73 8.50
N TYR A 26 12.66 -1.76 7.81
CA TYR A 26 11.25 -2.15 7.89
C TYR A 26 11.01 -3.60 7.52
N ALA A 27 9.84 -4.09 7.89
CA ALA A 27 9.28 -5.33 7.38
C ALA A 27 8.10 -5.03 6.45
N ALA A 28 7.87 -5.89 5.46
CA ALA A 28 6.74 -5.79 4.55
C ALA A 28 6.00 -7.10 4.38
N VAL A 29 4.68 -7.02 4.24
CA VAL A 29 3.81 -8.14 3.86
C VAL A 29 2.98 -7.75 2.65
N ARG A 30 2.70 -8.72 1.79
CA ARG A 30 1.82 -8.55 0.65
C ARG A 30 0.55 -9.37 0.86
N ILE A 31 -0.58 -8.68 0.92
CA ILE A 31 -1.90 -9.23 1.21
C ILE A 31 -2.72 -9.20 -0.08
N PRO A 32 -3.07 -10.35 -0.67
CA PRO A 32 -3.93 -10.38 -1.85
C PRO A 32 -5.38 -10.02 -1.49
N TYR A 33 -6.07 -9.32 -2.39
CA TYR A 33 -7.47 -8.92 -2.26
C TYR A 33 -8.34 -9.59 -3.34
N GLY A 34 -9.55 -9.94 -2.93
CA GLY A 34 -10.54 -10.53 -3.82
C GLY A 34 -10.02 -11.79 -4.51
N ASN A 35 -10.06 -11.80 -5.83
CA ASN A 35 -9.56 -12.89 -6.68
C ASN A 35 -8.04 -12.86 -6.92
N GLY A 36 -7.31 -12.01 -6.20
CA GLY A 36 -5.87 -11.81 -6.37
C GLY A 36 -5.48 -10.77 -7.44
N SER A 37 -6.45 -10.09 -8.07
CA SER A 37 -6.16 -9.02 -9.05
C SER A 37 -5.52 -7.80 -8.42
N TYR A 38 -5.76 -7.57 -7.14
CA TYR A 38 -5.16 -6.48 -6.37
C TYR A 38 -4.43 -7.00 -5.16
N THR A 39 -3.44 -6.26 -4.73
CA THR A 39 -2.69 -6.59 -3.52
C THR A 39 -2.43 -5.33 -2.70
N MET A 40 -2.56 -5.46 -1.37
CA MET A 40 -2.07 -4.45 -0.44
C MET A 40 -0.69 -4.87 0.06
N THR A 41 0.29 -4.01 -0.11
CA THR A 41 1.59 -4.13 0.54
C THR A 41 1.59 -3.23 1.76
N VAL A 42 1.84 -3.79 2.93
CA VAL A 42 1.98 -3.04 4.19
C VAL A 42 3.45 -3.03 4.56
N MET A 43 4.01 -1.84 4.77
CA MET A 43 5.41 -1.61 5.14
C MET A 43 5.45 -1.02 6.54
N LEU A 44 5.95 -1.79 7.49
CA LEU A 44 6.00 -1.45 8.90
C LEU A 44 7.43 -1.10 9.29
N PRO A 45 7.75 0.15 9.67
CA PRO A 45 9.08 0.49 10.15
C PRO A 45 9.51 -0.40 11.32
N ASN A 46 10.78 -0.75 11.41
CA ASN A 46 11.29 -1.48 12.56
C ASN A 46 11.17 -0.64 13.85
N GLU A 47 11.24 -1.28 15.01
CA GLU A 47 11.15 -0.55 16.29
C GLU A 47 12.24 0.52 16.39
N GLY A 48 11.84 1.73 16.75
CA GLY A 48 12.75 2.88 16.85
C GLY A 48 12.96 3.64 15.54
N ILE A 49 12.48 3.14 14.41
CA ILE A 49 12.55 3.83 13.11
C ILE A 49 11.22 4.58 12.87
N SER A 50 11.31 5.84 12.47
CA SER A 50 10.14 6.63 12.07
C SER A 50 9.73 6.34 10.62
N ILE A 51 8.47 6.66 10.26
CA ILE A 51 8.03 6.60 8.86
C ILE A 51 8.92 7.49 7.98
N ASP A 52 9.25 8.69 8.43
CA ASP A 52 10.05 9.64 7.66
C ASP A 52 11.46 9.12 7.37
N GLU A 53 12.09 8.46 8.35
CA GLU A 53 13.40 7.81 8.15
C GLU A 53 13.29 6.65 7.16
N MET A 54 12.25 5.83 7.29
CA MET A 54 11.98 4.74 6.34
C MET A 54 11.76 5.29 4.92
N LEU A 55 10.92 6.31 4.74
CA LEU A 55 10.62 6.90 3.43
C LEU A 55 11.85 7.51 2.77
N LYS A 56 12.72 8.17 3.52
CA LYS A 56 14.00 8.71 2.99
C LYS A 56 14.90 7.61 2.40
N THR A 57 14.90 6.41 2.97
CA THR A 57 15.68 5.29 2.40
C THR A 57 15.04 4.73 1.13
N MET A 58 13.74 5.01 0.91
CA MET A 58 12.99 4.54 -0.25
C MET A 58 12.98 5.53 -1.42
N GLU A 59 13.40 6.79 -1.24
CA GLU A 59 13.38 7.83 -2.29
C GLU A 59 14.11 7.42 -3.57
N ASN A 60 15.17 6.61 -3.45
CA ASN A 60 15.95 6.13 -4.58
C ASN A 60 15.88 4.60 -4.75
N ALA A 61 15.04 3.93 -3.97
CA ALA A 61 14.89 2.49 -4.04
C ALA A 61 13.88 2.09 -5.11
N ASP A 62 14.19 1.05 -5.86
CA ASP A 62 13.19 0.38 -6.67
C ASP A 62 12.17 -0.27 -5.72
N LEU A 63 10.97 0.31 -5.64
CA LEU A 63 9.87 -0.19 -4.82
C LEU A 63 9.41 -1.60 -5.22
N THR A 64 9.95 -2.14 -6.29
CA THR A 64 9.69 -3.49 -6.75
C THR A 64 10.81 -4.47 -6.40
N ALA A 65 12.01 -3.99 -6.07
CA ALA A 65 13.20 -4.83 -5.82
C ALA A 65 13.01 -5.81 -4.66
N TRP A 66 12.30 -5.42 -3.60
CA TRP A 66 12.02 -6.29 -2.47
C TRP A 66 11.27 -7.59 -2.85
N ARG A 67 10.60 -7.62 -4.00
CA ARG A 67 9.88 -8.81 -4.47
C ARG A 67 10.79 -9.97 -4.82
N GLN A 68 12.01 -9.68 -5.21
CA GLN A 68 13.01 -10.70 -5.55
C GLN A 68 13.51 -11.40 -4.30
N ASP A 69 13.55 -10.69 -3.17
CA ASP A 69 14.03 -11.19 -1.89
C ASP A 69 12.89 -11.63 -0.94
N ALA A 70 11.62 -11.43 -1.35
CA ALA A 70 10.47 -11.79 -0.54
C ALA A 70 10.27 -13.31 -0.52
N GLU A 71 10.09 -13.86 0.68
CA GLU A 71 9.85 -15.28 0.92
C GLU A 71 8.36 -15.52 1.25
N GLN A 72 7.85 -16.69 0.88
CA GLN A 72 6.56 -17.14 1.36
C GLN A 72 6.68 -17.65 2.80
N CYS A 73 6.02 -16.95 3.73
CA CYS A 73 6.02 -17.28 5.15
C CYS A 73 4.58 -17.53 5.64
N ILE A 74 4.44 -18.31 6.71
CA ILE A 74 3.21 -18.31 7.52
C ILE A 74 3.28 -17.08 8.42
N VAL A 75 2.47 -16.08 8.13
CA VAL A 75 2.48 -14.79 8.81
C VAL A 75 1.36 -14.73 9.83
N ASP A 76 1.72 -14.58 11.13
CA ASP A 76 0.79 -14.14 12.17
C ASP A 76 0.57 -12.63 11.99
N LEU A 77 -0.48 -12.28 11.25
CA LEU A 77 -0.81 -10.93 10.84
C LEU A 77 -1.78 -10.28 11.82
N LYS A 78 -1.39 -9.12 12.38
CA LYS A 78 -2.31 -8.20 13.04
C LYS A 78 -2.26 -6.84 12.35
N LEU A 79 -3.41 -6.40 11.84
CA LEU A 79 -3.57 -5.14 11.11
C LEU A 79 -4.79 -4.39 11.66
N PRO A 80 -4.70 -3.07 11.95
CA PRO A 80 -5.86 -2.31 12.37
C PRO A 80 -6.91 -2.27 11.27
N ARG A 81 -8.20 -2.21 11.66
CA ARG A 81 -9.26 -1.76 10.76
C ARG A 81 -9.15 -0.25 10.65
N PHE A 82 -9.23 0.26 9.46
CA PHE A 82 -9.21 1.71 9.24
C PHE A 82 -9.92 2.10 7.96
N THR A 83 -10.39 3.34 7.96
CA THR A 83 -10.86 4.02 6.75
C THR A 83 -9.97 5.23 6.55
N THR A 84 -9.49 5.42 5.33
CA THR A 84 -8.76 6.63 4.94
C THR A 84 -9.52 7.31 3.82
N GLU A 85 -9.76 8.59 3.97
CA GLU A 85 -10.31 9.46 2.93
C GLU A 85 -9.25 10.49 2.56
N ALA A 86 -9.09 10.73 1.26
CA ALA A 86 -8.20 11.75 0.74
C ALA A 86 -8.98 12.65 -0.22
N ASP A 87 -8.82 13.95 -0.05
CA ASP A 87 -9.30 14.99 -0.97
C ASP A 87 -8.10 15.87 -1.29
N VAL A 88 -7.57 15.70 -2.48
CA VAL A 88 -6.28 16.32 -2.89
C VAL A 88 -6.52 17.16 -4.13
N THR A 89 -6.16 18.45 -4.05
CA THR A 89 -6.08 19.34 -5.21
C THR A 89 -4.79 19.06 -5.97
N LEU A 90 -4.92 18.74 -7.25
CA LEU A 90 -3.81 18.29 -8.10
C LEU A 90 -3.15 19.41 -8.91
N ASN A 91 -3.67 20.63 -8.90
CA ASN A 91 -3.19 21.73 -9.73
C ASN A 91 -1.66 21.95 -9.61
N ASN A 92 -1.14 22.00 -8.39
CA ASN A 92 0.30 22.20 -8.16
C ASN A 92 1.12 21.00 -8.63
N VAL A 93 0.69 19.79 -8.29
CA VAL A 93 1.39 18.55 -8.67
C VAL A 93 1.47 18.41 -10.19
N ILE A 94 0.36 18.62 -10.89
CA ILE A 94 0.30 18.55 -12.35
C ILE A 94 1.12 19.65 -12.99
N SER A 95 1.14 20.86 -12.40
CA SER A 95 1.98 21.97 -12.87
C SER A 95 3.47 21.66 -12.75
N GLU A 96 3.90 21.08 -11.63
CA GLU A 96 5.28 20.66 -11.39
C GLU A 96 5.72 19.51 -12.33
N LEU A 97 4.79 18.65 -12.73
CA LEU A 97 5.00 17.62 -13.74
C LEU A 97 5.10 18.16 -15.17
N GLY A 98 5.04 19.51 -15.35
CA GLY A 98 5.24 20.17 -16.64
C GLY A 98 3.96 20.55 -17.38
N ALA A 99 2.78 20.35 -16.81
CA ALA A 99 1.50 20.66 -17.45
C ALA A 99 0.82 21.94 -16.90
N ALA A 100 1.61 22.92 -16.41
CA ALA A 100 1.08 24.17 -15.85
C ALA A 100 0.16 24.96 -16.79
N ASN A 101 0.38 24.83 -18.10
CA ASN A 101 -0.39 25.57 -19.12
C ASN A 101 -1.87 25.20 -19.15
N ILE A 102 -2.25 23.99 -18.73
CA ILE A 102 -3.66 23.56 -18.73
C ILE A 102 -4.55 24.37 -17.77
N PHE A 103 -3.93 25.00 -16.76
CA PHE A 103 -4.64 25.76 -15.71
C PHE A 103 -4.73 27.28 -16.00
N ASN A 104 -4.33 27.73 -17.17
CA ASN A 104 -4.34 29.15 -17.53
C ASN A 104 -4.75 29.37 -18.99
N SER A 105 -4.78 30.63 -19.43
CA SER A 105 -5.20 31.01 -20.77
C SER A 105 -4.31 30.51 -21.92
N ASN A 106 -3.16 29.89 -21.61
CA ASN A 106 -2.29 29.26 -22.60
C ASN A 106 -2.69 27.81 -22.91
N ALA A 107 -3.75 27.30 -22.26
CA ALA A 107 -4.27 25.97 -22.52
C ALA A 107 -4.78 25.84 -23.95
N ASP A 108 -4.42 24.78 -24.65
CA ASP A 108 -4.93 24.44 -25.95
C ASP A 108 -5.89 23.25 -25.89
N PHE A 109 -7.17 23.54 -25.82
CA PHE A 109 -8.26 22.58 -25.90
C PHE A 109 -9.08 22.73 -27.18
N THR A 110 -8.48 23.25 -28.27
CA THR A 110 -9.18 23.53 -29.55
C THR A 110 -9.78 22.29 -30.21
N ASN A 111 -9.23 21.09 -29.89
CA ASN A 111 -9.79 19.82 -30.33
C ASN A 111 -11.09 19.43 -29.57
N ILE A 112 -11.39 20.08 -28.46
CA ILE A 112 -12.59 19.80 -27.62
C ILE A 112 -13.63 20.90 -27.86
N ALA A 113 -13.20 22.17 -27.91
CA ALA A 113 -14.11 23.29 -28.05
C ALA A 113 -13.45 24.44 -28.88
N LYS A 114 -14.28 25.21 -29.59
CA LYS A 114 -13.82 26.37 -30.41
C LYS A 114 -13.62 27.65 -29.58
N THR A 115 -13.84 27.61 -28.29
CA THR A 115 -13.67 28.71 -27.33
C THR A 115 -12.45 28.48 -26.46
N ASN A 116 -11.77 29.56 -26.09
CA ASN A 116 -10.69 29.46 -25.12
C ASN A 116 -11.23 28.94 -23.78
N MET A 117 -10.69 27.80 -23.33
CA MET A 117 -11.02 27.19 -22.04
C MET A 117 -9.75 26.68 -21.41
N PHE A 118 -9.79 26.61 -20.10
CA PHE A 118 -8.73 26.04 -19.27
C PHE A 118 -9.35 25.29 -18.09
N VAL A 119 -8.57 24.42 -17.45
CA VAL A 119 -8.99 23.70 -16.25
C VAL A 119 -8.82 24.64 -15.06
N SER A 120 -9.91 24.99 -14.38
CA SER A 120 -9.85 25.84 -13.20
C SER A 120 -9.30 25.09 -11.99
N GLU A 121 -9.75 23.85 -11.81
CA GLU A 121 -9.35 23.01 -10.69
C GLU A 121 -9.39 21.53 -11.09
N MET A 122 -8.39 20.78 -10.61
CA MET A 122 -8.33 19.33 -10.72
C MET A 122 -8.16 18.76 -9.33
N PHE A 123 -9.01 17.82 -8.95
CA PHE A 123 -8.94 17.19 -7.62
C PHE A 123 -9.15 15.68 -7.72
N GLN A 124 -8.60 14.97 -6.76
CA GLN A 124 -8.79 13.54 -6.57
C GLN A 124 -9.44 13.29 -5.22
N LYS A 125 -10.54 12.53 -5.22
CA LYS A 125 -11.14 12.00 -4.01
C LYS A 125 -10.92 10.50 -3.98
N ALA A 126 -10.39 10.00 -2.88
CA ALA A 126 -10.17 8.58 -2.66
C ALA A 126 -10.69 8.18 -1.29
N LYS A 127 -11.29 6.99 -1.22
CA LYS A 127 -11.68 6.34 0.02
C LYS A 127 -11.19 4.91 0.01
N ILE A 128 -10.52 4.54 1.08
CA ILE A 128 -10.02 3.17 1.30
C ILE A 128 -10.57 2.68 2.62
N GLU A 129 -11.23 1.54 2.60
CA GLU A 129 -11.73 0.86 3.77
C GLU A 129 -11.04 -0.49 3.90
N VAL A 130 -10.36 -0.71 5.02
CA VAL A 130 -9.62 -1.95 5.32
C VAL A 130 -10.34 -2.71 6.42
N SER A 131 -10.91 -3.85 6.06
CA SER A 131 -11.65 -4.74 6.94
C SER A 131 -11.39 -6.20 6.61
N GLU A 132 -11.87 -7.13 7.45
CA GLU A 132 -11.72 -8.57 7.25
C GLU A 132 -12.45 -9.09 6.01
N GLU A 133 -13.50 -8.43 5.57
CA GLU A 133 -14.29 -8.87 4.42
C GLU A 133 -13.48 -8.83 3.13
N GLY A 134 -12.57 -7.86 2.98
CA GLY A 134 -11.61 -7.81 1.88
C GLY A 134 -10.59 -8.96 1.88
N THR A 135 -10.38 -9.59 3.03
CA THR A 135 -9.39 -10.67 3.21
C THR A 135 -9.99 -12.07 3.05
N LYS A 136 -11.30 -12.22 3.18
CA LYS A 136 -11.99 -13.54 3.12
C LYS A 136 -12.03 -14.15 1.72
N ALA A 137 -11.99 -13.36 0.66
CA ALA A 137 -12.07 -13.87 -0.70
C ALA A 137 -10.81 -14.62 -1.18
N ALA A 138 -9.65 -14.39 -0.56
CA ALA A 138 -8.40 -15.03 -0.92
C ALA A 138 -8.24 -16.47 -0.40
N ALA A 139 -9.07 -16.91 0.55
CA ALA A 139 -8.91 -18.20 1.21
C ALA A 139 -9.42 -19.41 0.41
N VAL A 140 -10.12 -19.19 -0.69
CA VAL A 140 -10.81 -20.29 -1.42
C VAL A 140 -10.00 -20.86 -2.60
N THR A 141 -8.95 -20.18 -3.07
CA THR A 141 -8.29 -20.56 -4.32
C THR A 141 -6.93 -21.26 -4.16
N ALA A 142 -6.44 -21.48 -2.95
CA ALA A 142 -5.13 -22.09 -2.70
C ALA A 142 -5.12 -23.63 -2.63
N ALA A 143 -6.20 -24.30 -2.99
CA ALA A 143 -6.25 -25.76 -3.07
C ALA A 143 -6.06 -26.24 -4.51
N ILE A 144 -4.99 -25.83 -5.19
CA ILE A 144 -4.54 -26.55 -6.38
C ILE A 144 -3.43 -27.51 -5.95
N MET A 145 -3.76 -28.78 -6.03
CA MET A 145 -2.87 -29.91 -5.81
C MET A 145 -1.60 -29.78 -6.64
N THR A 146 -0.47 -29.68 -6.00
CA THR A 146 0.80 -30.14 -6.58
C THR A 146 1.12 -31.50 -5.97
N MET A 147 0.79 -32.54 -6.72
CA MET A 147 1.40 -33.85 -6.51
C MET A 147 2.84 -33.74 -7.06
N SER A 148 3.80 -33.52 -6.18
CA SER A 148 5.18 -33.89 -6.40
C SER A 148 5.89 -33.85 -5.06
N ALA A 149 6.22 -35.00 -4.57
CA ALA A 149 6.92 -35.20 -3.32
C ALA A 149 8.41 -34.88 -3.50
N LEU A 150 8.80 -33.68 -3.11
CA LEU A 150 10.15 -33.38 -2.61
C LEU A 150 9.94 -32.77 -1.23
N PRO A 151 10.82 -33.02 -0.22
CA PRO A 151 10.70 -32.38 1.07
C PRO A 151 10.91 -30.88 0.87
N THR A 152 9.80 -30.15 0.73
CA THR A 152 9.78 -28.70 0.83
C THR A 152 10.05 -28.37 2.27
N GLU A 153 11.08 -27.57 2.52
CA GLU A 153 11.31 -26.98 3.84
C GLU A 153 10.00 -26.35 4.33
N GLU A 154 9.66 -26.61 5.59
CA GLU A 154 8.47 -26.02 6.18
C GLU A 154 8.55 -24.49 6.08
N PRO A 155 7.46 -23.81 5.67
CA PRO A 155 7.47 -22.35 5.54
C PRO A 155 7.83 -21.73 6.88
N LYS A 156 8.69 -20.72 6.84
CA LYS A 156 9.04 -19.94 8.05
C LYS A 156 7.78 -19.33 8.67
N HIS A 157 7.70 -19.38 9.99
CA HIS A 157 6.68 -18.67 10.77
C HIS A 157 7.21 -17.30 11.18
N VAL A 158 6.48 -16.24 10.87
CA VAL A 158 6.84 -14.87 11.20
C VAL A 158 5.66 -14.12 11.81
N THR A 159 5.95 -13.13 12.64
CA THR A 159 4.97 -12.26 13.25
C THR A 159 5.03 -10.89 12.56
N PHE A 160 3.87 -10.39 12.12
CA PHE A 160 3.72 -9.05 11.57
C PHE A 160 2.56 -8.34 12.26
N HIS A 161 2.85 -7.61 13.31
CA HIS A 161 1.87 -6.87 14.10
C HIS A 161 2.01 -5.37 13.82
N ALA A 162 1.11 -4.81 13.02
CA ALA A 162 1.07 -3.39 12.66
C ALA A 162 0.49 -2.56 13.83
N ASN A 163 1.21 -2.53 14.94
CA ASN A 163 0.87 -1.85 16.20
C ASN A 163 1.49 -0.44 16.32
N ARG A 164 1.99 0.11 15.26
CA ARG A 164 2.60 1.43 15.13
C ARG A 164 2.34 1.99 13.73
N PRO A 165 2.62 3.28 13.47
CA PRO A 165 2.42 3.87 12.14
C PRO A 165 3.11 3.07 11.03
N PHE A 166 2.44 2.92 9.89
CA PHE A 166 2.92 2.17 8.74
C PHE A 166 2.52 2.84 7.41
N VAL A 167 3.19 2.46 6.34
CA VAL A 167 2.84 2.83 4.97
C VAL A 167 2.16 1.66 4.29
N TYR A 168 1.19 1.93 3.42
CA TYR A 168 0.54 0.92 2.61
C TYR A 168 0.44 1.34 1.14
N MET A 169 0.45 0.36 0.24
CA MET A 169 0.19 0.53 -1.19
C MET A 169 -0.83 -0.50 -1.65
N ILE A 170 -1.76 -0.09 -2.50
CA ILE A 170 -2.63 -1.00 -3.24
C ILE A 170 -2.20 -0.97 -4.70
N THR A 171 -1.83 -2.14 -5.20
CA THR A 171 -1.32 -2.32 -6.57
C THR A 171 -2.13 -3.36 -7.32
N GLU A 172 -2.21 -3.22 -8.64
CA GLU A 172 -2.68 -4.28 -9.53
C GLU A 172 -1.61 -5.39 -9.59
N ALA A 173 -2.05 -6.65 -9.55
CA ALA A 173 -1.16 -7.78 -9.30
C ALA A 173 -0.21 -8.10 -10.46
N ASN A 174 -0.62 -7.86 -11.73
CA ASN A 174 0.16 -8.21 -12.91
C ASN A 174 1.09 -7.09 -13.36
N THR A 175 0.56 -5.86 -13.44
CA THR A 175 1.29 -4.68 -13.94
C THR A 175 2.05 -3.95 -12.85
N ASN A 176 1.68 -4.18 -11.58
CA ASN A 176 2.17 -3.45 -10.40
C ASN A 176 1.82 -1.96 -10.41
N ALA A 177 0.85 -1.54 -11.24
CA ALA A 177 0.36 -0.19 -11.21
C ALA A 177 -0.17 0.14 -9.80
N ILE A 178 0.29 1.27 -9.25
CA ILE A 178 -0.13 1.75 -7.94
C ILE A 178 -1.46 2.47 -8.11
N PHE A 179 -2.51 1.99 -7.44
CA PHE A 179 -3.81 2.65 -7.42
C PHE A 179 -3.94 3.59 -6.23
N PHE A 180 -3.43 3.17 -5.08
CA PHE A 180 -3.47 3.95 -3.84
C PHE A 180 -2.17 3.75 -3.07
N MET A 181 -1.75 4.83 -2.42
CA MET A 181 -0.66 4.82 -1.46
C MET A 181 -1.01 5.76 -0.32
N GLY A 182 -0.70 5.36 0.90
CA GLY A 182 -0.97 6.17 2.07
C GLY A 182 -0.19 5.71 3.29
N GLN A 183 -0.33 6.50 4.35
CA GLN A 183 0.20 6.16 5.66
C GLN A 183 -0.93 6.09 6.69
N TYR A 184 -0.82 5.11 7.58
CA TYR A 184 -1.68 5.00 8.75
C TYR A 184 -0.89 5.44 9.98
N THR A 185 -1.41 6.44 10.70
CA THR A 185 -0.73 7.03 11.87
C THR A 185 -1.41 6.69 13.19
N GLY A 186 -2.54 5.97 13.15
CA GLY A 186 -3.34 5.66 14.34
C GLY A 186 -4.23 6.80 14.82
N LYS A 187 -4.26 7.92 14.09
CA LYS A 187 -5.19 9.05 14.34
C LYS A 187 -6.23 9.05 13.24
N GLU A 188 -7.51 9.07 13.63
CA GLU A 188 -8.64 9.41 12.76
C GLU A 188 -8.69 10.92 12.57
#